data_222b0bfa2c67172380f24853b0bb7fde
#
_entry.id   222b0bfa2c67172380f24853b0bb7fde
#
_cell.length_a   1.000
_cell.length_b   1.000
_cell.length_c   1.000
_cell.angle_alpha   90.00
_cell.angle_beta   90.00
_cell.angle_gamma   90.00
#
_symmetry.space_group_name_H-M   'P 1'
#
loop_
_entity.id
_entity.type
_entity.pdbx_description
1 polymer ?
#
loop_
_entity_poly.entity_id
_entity_poly.type
_entity_poly.pdbx_seq_one_letter_code
_entity_poly.pdbx_strand_id
1 'polypeptide(L)'
;MPILNHPFLRDGIEARGYQIEATQACIQCSTLLVMPTGFGKTAVQWNCIADALNDGIEKIVITAPTVGLVEQHRRMILERIQIDETQVCTYTGSDRPVKREKIWEDAVVIIATPQVIRNDVDSGLINLNNVGLLIIDEAHHAKGNHATAQVADRYRSQATMPWLVAATASPGSTQKAIDQLWNRLNVKRIFVAKREDDLLKPYAVDMNIATIRVMLDAKTLALLEPLEAHQFEETDVLKRQGFLAPTEHLTAGLIEEAAQRASVAIARKDPRGYDAARRISDVRRMHMLLDLLKTQGVRSARSYLERADEQQRDGERSTSRFLKKQVIHNFRQSVIDMDECHPKSGLVRQLVEEHLEKHPDERVLIFSEYRDTVDHLVEDLNQIPIAQVDRFIGQSKRGKREGMTQKQQLEQLERFRNGEMNVLVATSVGEEGLDVPSASMVLFYEPVPSAIRAIQRRGRTARQRSGSVHVLVANDTRDVHVFHASRNKEKRMHSVLARMRLDLPVEAYEIRKEGNLLEFTIHDGDTSQGALEFLQHERQRLKSIEKDNEMKIVEEKEKKEPSTSSQTQTLHTRPRGQKSLFEFEENSSDPWNPVLDGREINRQ
;
A
#
# COMPACT_ATOMS: atom_id res chain seq x y z
N MET A 1 11.54 -17.07 25.09
CA MET A 1 10.59 -16.14 24.46
C MET A 1 9.23 -16.40 25.05
N PRO A 2 8.52 -15.37 25.45
CA PRO A 2 7.18 -15.53 26.01
C PRO A 2 6.22 -16.11 24.96
N ILE A 3 5.48 -17.15 25.34
CA ILE A 3 4.53 -17.86 24.49
C ILE A 3 3.11 -17.59 24.97
N LEU A 4 2.24 -17.21 24.03
CA LEU A 4 0.82 -16.99 24.28
C LEU A 4 0.07 -18.30 24.21
N ASN A 5 -0.67 -18.64 25.27
CA ASN A 5 -1.51 -19.83 25.35
C ASN A 5 -2.98 -19.43 25.55
N HIS A 6 -3.85 -20.22 24.95
CA HIS A 6 -5.30 -20.14 25.08
C HIS A 6 -5.91 -21.48 24.68
N PRO A 7 -7.03 -21.96 25.25
CA PRO A 7 -7.61 -23.29 24.96
C PRO A 7 -7.84 -23.56 23.47
N PHE A 8 -8.12 -22.53 22.67
CA PHE A 8 -8.34 -22.62 21.23
C PHE A 8 -7.17 -22.14 20.37
N LEU A 9 -5.99 -21.82 20.94
CA LEU A 9 -4.77 -21.54 20.18
C LEU A 9 -3.85 -22.75 20.23
N ARG A 10 -3.16 -23.02 19.11
CA ARG A 10 -2.09 -24.00 19.08
C ARG A 10 -0.83 -23.46 19.73
N ASP A 11 0.00 -24.34 20.25
CA ASP A 11 1.25 -24.00 20.91
C ASP A 11 2.24 -23.26 20.02
N GLY A 12 3.17 -22.53 20.64
CA GLY A 12 4.29 -21.87 19.96
C GLY A 12 3.97 -20.50 19.35
N ILE A 13 2.89 -19.86 19.76
CA ILE A 13 2.58 -18.47 19.36
C ILE A 13 3.34 -17.52 20.27
N GLU A 14 4.23 -16.70 19.70
CA GLU A 14 4.96 -15.66 20.43
C GLU A 14 4.01 -14.60 21.00
N ALA A 15 4.10 -14.33 22.29
CA ALA A 15 3.35 -13.27 22.96
C ALA A 15 3.99 -11.91 22.71
N ARG A 16 3.23 -10.98 22.14
CA ARG A 16 3.68 -9.60 21.86
C ARG A 16 2.73 -8.61 22.51
N GLY A 17 3.26 -7.75 23.38
CA GLY A 17 2.46 -6.82 24.18
C GLY A 17 1.47 -5.99 23.36
N TYR A 18 1.90 -5.41 22.23
CA TYR A 18 1.01 -4.62 21.38
C TYR A 18 -0.12 -5.44 20.71
N GLN A 19 0.10 -6.75 20.45
CA GLN A 19 -0.95 -7.62 19.92
C GLN A 19 -1.96 -7.99 21.00
N ILE A 20 -1.51 -8.18 22.22
CA ILE A 20 -2.36 -8.42 23.39
C ILE A 20 -3.23 -7.19 23.67
N GLU A 21 -2.66 -5.99 23.66
CA GLU A 21 -3.39 -4.74 23.80
C GLU A 21 -4.45 -4.55 22.70
N ALA A 22 -4.09 -4.86 21.45
CA ALA A 22 -5.00 -4.82 20.32
C ALA A 22 -6.13 -5.86 20.44
N THR A 23 -5.79 -7.07 20.91
CA THR A 23 -6.77 -8.15 21.17
C THR A 23 -7.77 -7.73 22.24
N GLN A 24 -7.30 -7.15 23.35
CA GLN A 24 -8.16 -6.62 24.41
C GLN A 24 -9.16 -5.60 23.84
N ALA A 25 -8.68 -4.64 23.03
CA ALA A 25 -9.53 -3.64 22.43
C ALA A 25 -10.60 -4.25 21.50
N CYS A 26 -10.22 -5.27 20.70
CA CYS A 26 -11.12 -5.93 19.75
C CYS A 26 -12.17 -6.83 20.42
N ILE A 27 -11.83 -7.47 21.55
CA ILE A 27 -12.76 -8.32 22.32
C ILE A 27 -13.80 -7.46 23.06
N GLN A 28 -13.40 -6.32 23.57
CA GLN A 28 -14.29 -5.43 24.33
C GLN A 28 -15.46 -4.90 23.50
N CYS A 29 -15.22 -4.55 22.25
CA CYS A 29 -16.27 -4.00 21.38
C CYS A 29 -15.89 -4.10 19.89
N SER A 30 -16.86 -3.84 19.01
CA SER A 30 -16.60 -3.73 17.58
C SER A 30 -15.55 -2.66 17.29
N THR A 31 -14.42 -3.06 16.68
CA THR A 31 -13.21 -2.25 16.61
C THR A 31 -12.67 -2.14 15.17
N LEU A 32 -12.27 -0.94 14.79
CA LEU A 32 -11.40 -0.71 13.62
C LEU A 32 -9.94 -0.83 14.06
N LEU A 33 -9.31 -1.95 13.69
CA LEU A 33 -7.91 -2.27 13.98
C LEU A 33 -7.01 -1.67 12.90
N VAL A 34 -6.29 -0.61 13.23
CA VAL A 34 -5.31 0.04 12.34
C VAL A 34 -3.91 -0.31 12.81
N MET A 35 -3.24 -1.18 12.07
CA MET A 35 -1.86 -1.59 12.35
C MET A 35 -1.05 -1.62 11.05
N PRO A 36 0.25 -1.25 11.08
CA PRO A 36 1.10 -1.34 9.91
C PRO A 36 1.17 -2.78 9.37
N THR A 37 1.49 -2.92 8.09
CA THR A 37 1.68 -4.24 7.49
C THR A 37 2.91 -4.93 8.10
N GLY A 38 2.82 -6.23 8.35
CA GLY A 38 3.92 -7.01 8.93
C GLY A 38 3.88 -7.13 10.45
N PHE A 39 3.09 -6.32 11.16
CA PHE A 39 2.99 -6.38 12.63
C PHE A 39 1.92 -7.34 13.15
N GLY A 40 1.38 -8.22 12.31
CA GLY A 40 0.53 -9.31 12.75
C GLY A 40 -0.92 -8.93 13.06
N LYS A 41 -1.57 -8.08 12.23
CA LYS A 41 -3.03 -7.90 12.28
C LYS A 41 -3.78 -9.23 12.34
N THR A 42 -3.30 -10.21 11.56
CA THR A 42 -3.88 -11.54 11.50
C THR A 42 -3.74 -12.29 12.83
N ALA A 43 -2.66 -12.06 13.61
CA ALA A 43 -2.52 -12.66 14.94
C ALA A 43 -3.61 -12.14 15.91
N VAL A 44 -3.92 -10.85 15.85
CA VAL A 44 -5.04 -10.28 16.63
C VAL A 44 -6.38 -10.89 16.18
N GLN A 45 -6.57 -11.12 14.87
CA GLN A 45 -7.77 -11.81 14.36
C GLN A 45 -7.87 -13.24 14.90
N TRP A 46 -6.77 -14.01 14.95
CA TRP A 46 -6.78 -15.36 15.54
C TRP A 46 -7.14 -15.33 17.03
N ASN A 47 -6.60 -14.38 17.78
CA ASN A 47 -6.95 -14.24 19.19
C ASN A 47 -8.44 -13.93 19.37
N CYS A 48 -9.04 -13.09 18.52
CA CYS A 48 -10.48 -12.85 18.53
C CYS A 48 -11.30 -14.09 18.13
N ILE A 49 -10.81 -14.92 17.19
CA ILE A 49 -11.44 -16.19 16.82
C ILE A 49 -11.37 -17.17 18.01
N ALA A 50 -10.22 -17.27 18.66
CA ALA A 50 -10.03 -18.15 19.81
C ALA A 50 -10.97 -17.77 20.97
N ASP A 51 -11.08 -16.48 21.29
CA ASP A 51 -12.03 -15.96 22.28
C ASP A 51 -13.48 -16.23 21.89
N ALA A 52 -13.83 -16.05 20.63
CA ALA A 52 -15.17 -16.32 20.10
C ALA A 52 -15.54 -17.81 20.23
N LEU A 53 -14.63 -18.70 19.91
CA LEU A 53 -14.83 -20.15 20.08
C LEU A 53 -14.98 -20.54 21.55
N ASN A 54 -14.20 -19.92 22.45
CA ASN A 54 -14.29 -20.12 23.88
C ASN A 54 -15.64 -19.63 24.47
N ASP A 55 -16.19 -18.56 23.92
CA ASP A 55 -17.53 -18.04 24.24
C ASP A 55 -18.66 -18.89 23.63
N GLY A 56 -18.37 -19.94 22.87
CA GLY A 56 -19.36 -20.80 22.21
C GLY A 56 -20.08 -20.13 21.04
N ILE A 57 -19.45 -19.17 20.37
CA ILE A 57 -20.02 -18.52 19.17
C ILE A 57 -20.12 -19.58 18.07
N GLU A 58 -21.36 -19.76 17.58
CA GLU A 58 -21.71 -20.81 16.60
C GLU A 58 -21.14 -20.54 15.21
N LYS A 59 -21.01 -19.26 14.82
CA LYS A 59 -20.59 -18.90 13.47
C LYS A 59 -19.70 -17.65 13.44
N ILE A 60 -18.55 -17.82 12.80
CA ILE A 60 -17.54 -16.77 12.60
C ILE A 60 -17.35 -16.60 11.08
N VAL A 61 -17.47 -15.38 10.59
CA VAL A 61 -17.26 -15.08 9.17
C VAL A 61 -16.06 -14.15 9.00
N ILE A 62 -15.16 -14.53 8.10
CA ILE A 62 -13.99 -13.73 7.74
C ILE A 62 -14.11 -13.34 6.27
N THR A 63 -14.04 -12.05 5.98
CA THR A 63 -14.03 -11.57 4.59
C THR A 63 -12.66 -11.05 4.20
N ALA A 64 -12.18 -11.52 3.04
CA ALA A 64 -10.92 -11.09 2.44
C ALA A 64 -11.14 -10.71 0.96
N PRO A 65 -10.45 -9.69 0.42
CA PRO A 65 -10.75 -9.12 -0.90
C PRO A 65 -10.50 -10.06 -2.08
N THR A 66 -9.65 -11.08 -1.92
CA THR A 66 -9.30 -12.02 -3.00
C THR A 66 -9.36 -13.47 -2.55
N VAL A 67 -9.59 -14.39 -3.51
CA VAL A 67 -9.61 -15.84 -3.24
C VAL A 67 -8.26 -16.32 -2.70
N GLY A 68 -7.14 -15.75 -3.16
CA GLY A 68 -5.82 -16.09 -2.62
C GLY A 68 -5.67 -15.76 -1.14
N LEU A 69 -6.22 -14.64 -0.67
CA LEU A 69 -6.26 -14.31 0.76
C LEU A 69 -7.22 -15.22 1.53
N VAL A 70 -8.35 -15.58 0.94
CA VAL A 70 -9.30 -16.54 1.55
C VAL A 70 -8.57 -17.87 1.86
N GLU A 71 -7.84 -18.43 0.90
CA GLU A 71 -7.04 -19.65 1.09
C GLU A 71 -5.90 -19.45 2.10
N GLN A 72 -5.25 -18.31 2.07
CA GLN A 72 -4.21 -17.96 3.05
C GLN A 72 -4.78 -17.94 4.48
N HIS A 73 -5.92 -17.27 4.69
CA HIS A 73 -6.57 -17.23 6.00
C HIS A 73 -6.96 -18.63 6.46
N ARG A 74 -7.53 -19.49 5.58
CA ARG A 74 -7.86 -20.87 5.92
C ARG A 74 -6.62 -21.63 6.41
N ARG A 75 -5.54 -21.62 5.65
CA ARG A 75 -4.30 -22.30 6.03
C ARG A 75 -3.79 -21.80 7.38
N MET A 76 -3.72 -20.48 7.57
CA MET A 76 -3.21 -19.89 8.81
C MET A 76 -4.10 -20.20 10.02
N ILE A 77 -5.43 -20.24 9.86
CA ILE A 77 -6.35 -20.64 10.92
C ILE A 77 -6.09 -22.09 11.33
N LEU A 78 -6.00 -23.01 10.38
CA LEU A 78 -5.69 -24.42 10.66
C LEU A 78 -4.32 -24.61 11.32
N GLU A 79 -3.34 -23.76 11.02
CA GLU A 79 -2.02 -23.79 11.63
C GLU A 79 -2.00 -23.20 13.05
N ARG A 80 -2.94 -22.33 13.42
CA ARG A 80 -2.87 -21.52 14.65
C ARG A 80 -4.03 -21.73 15.60
N ILE A 81 -5.19 -22.15 15.14
CA ILE A 81 -6.40 -22.37 15.93
C ILE A 81 -6.60 -23.86 16.18
N GLN A 82 -6.98 -24.21 17.40
CA GLN A 82 -7.35 -25.56 17.82
C GLN A 82 -8.81 -25.80 17.45
N ILE A 83 -9.07 -26.19 16.20
CA ILE A 83 -10.39 -26.45 15.63
C ILE A 83 -10.30 -27.60 14.64
N ASP A 84 -11.39 -28.34 14.47
CA ASP A 84 -11.48 -29.41 13.47
C ASP A 84 -11.45 -28.80 12.05
N GLU A 85 -10.67 -29.40 11.14
CA GLU A 85 -10.53 -28.93 9.76
C GLU A 85 -11.87 -28.86 9.02
N THR A 86 -12.80 -29.76 9.31
CA THR A 86 -14.13 -29.81 8.69
C THR A 86 -14.99 -28.60 9.07
N GLN A 87 -14.70 -27.94 10.19
CA GLN A 87 -15.40 -26.76 10.67
C GLN A 87 -14.85 -25.45 10.09
N VAL A 88 -13.73 -25.48 9.33
CA VAL A 88 -13.09 -24.31 8.72
C VAL A 88 -13.17 -24.41 7.20
N CYS A 89 -14.09 -23.66 6.61
CA CYS A 89 -14.40 -23.77 5.19
C CYS A 89 -14.16 -22.48 4.43
N THR A 90 -13.63 -22.60 3.20
CA THR A 90 -13.66 -21.50 2.22
C THR A 90 -15.01 -21.45 1.54
N TYR A 91 -15.50 -20.23 1.31
CA TYR A 91 -16.80 -19.97 0.72
C TYR A 91 -16.65 -19.06 -0.50
N THR A 92 -16.64 -19.67 -1.68
CA THR A 92 -16.30 -18.97 -2.92
C THR A 92 -17.35 -19.14 -4.01
N GLY A 93 -17.38 -18.21 -4.96
CA GLY A 93 -18.31 -18.23 -6.08
C GLY A 93 -18.08 -19.35 -7.10
N SER A 94 -16.98 -20.09 -7.00
CA SER A 94 -16.69 -21.27 -7.83
C SER A 94 -17.55 -22.47 -7.46
N ASP A 95 -18.05 -22.53 -6.21
CA ASP A 95 -18.93 -23.59 -5.74
C ASP A 95 -20.38 -23.34 -6.14
N ARG A 96 -21.12 -24.43 -6.41
CA ARG A 96 -22.56 -24.35 -6.72
C ARG A 96 -23.35 -23.89 -5.49
N PRO A 97 -24.50 -23.17 -5.65
CA PRO A 97 -25.30 -22.68 -4.54
C PRO A 97 -25.65 -23.73 -3.48
N VAL A 98 -26.10 -24.92 -3.90
CA VAL A 98 -26.43 -26.04 -2.97
C VAL A 98 -25.23 -26.47 -2.11
N LYS A 99 -24.02 -26.49 -2.69
CA LYS A 99 -22.80 -26.79 -1.91
C LYS A 99 -22.50 -25.67 -0.94
N ARG A 100 -22.68 -24.41 -1.36
CA ARG A 100 -22.42 -23.24 -0.49
C ARG A 100 -23.41 -23.19 0.69
N GLU A 101 -24.68 -23.52 0.45
CA GLU A 101 -25.70 -23.62 1.51
C GLU A 101 -25.29 -24.64 2.57
N LYS A 102 -24.87 -25.85 2.14
CA LYS A 102 -24.37 -26.88 3.05
C LYS A 102 -23.13 -26.45 3.82
N ILE A 103 -22.16 -25.80 3.15
CA ILE A 103 -20.96 -25.24 3.83
C ILE A 103 -21.41 -24.21 4.88
N TRP A 104 -22.40 -23.38 4.56
CA TRP A 104 -22.91 -22.38 5.50
C TRP A 104 -23.55 -23.00 6.74
N GLU A 105 -24.28 -24.09 6.58
CA GLU A 105 -24.92 -24.81 7.69
C GLU A 105 -23.89 -25.49 8.59
N ASP A 106 -22.95 -26.25 8.00
CA ASP A 106 -22.06 -27.17 8.71
C ASP A 106 -20.84 -26.46 9.33
N ALA A 107 -20.31 -25.40 8.72
CA ALA A 107 -19.05 -24.79 9.14
C ALA A 107 -19.24 -23.76 10.28
N VAL A 108 -18.29 -23.76 11.23
CA VAL A 108 -18.20 -22.77 12.31
C VAL A 108 -17.44 -21.53 11.84
N VAL A 109 -16.31 -21.72 11.14
CA VAL A 109 -15.49 -20.63 10.61
C VAL A 109 -15.58 -20.64 9.08
N ILE A 110 -16.13 -19.57 8.54
CA ILE A 110 -16.34 -19.37 7.10
C ILE A 110 -15.43 -18.24 6.62
N ILE A 111 -14.61 -18.53 5.62
CA ILE A 111 -13.72 -17.54 5.01
C ILE A 111 -14.17 -17.30 3.57
N ALA A 112 -14.51 -16.07 3.21
CA ALA A 112 -15.16 -15.74 1.95
C ALA A 112 -14.67 -14.44 1.32
N THR A 113 -14.94 -14.28 0.02
CA THR A 113 -14.88 -12.94 -0.58
C THR A 113 -16.18 -12.18 -0.29
N PRO A 114 -16.14 -10.86 -0.07
CA PRO A 114 -17.33 -10.08 0.25
C PRO A 114 -18.43 -10.19 -0.79
N GLN A 115 -18.07 -10.37 -2.08
CA GLN A 115 -19.01 -10.46 -3.19
C GLN A 115 -19.93 -11.69 -3.06
N VAL A 116 -19.38 -12.83 -2.65
CA VAL A 116 -20.15 -14.08 -2.51
C VAL A 116 -21.11 -13.97 -1.35
N ILE A 117 -20.65 -13.53 -0.17
CA ILE A 117 -21.51 -13.33 1.01
C ILE A 117 -22.66 -12.38 0.67
N ARG A 118 -22.36 -11.22 0.05
CA ARG A 118 -23.38 -10.26 -0.37
C ARG A 118 -24.44 -10.91 -1.28
N ASN A 119 -23.99 -11.59 -2.34
CA ASN A 119 -24.87 -12.16 -3.34
C ASN A 119 -25.78 -13.23 -2.73
N ASP A 120 -25.25 -14.07 -1.85
CA ASP A 120 -26.00 -15.17 -1.25
C ASP A 120 -26.95 -14.69 -0.15
N VAL A 121 -26.63 -13.63 0.57
CA VAL A 121 -27.58 -12.93 1.46
C VAL A 121 -28.70 -12.28 0.65
N ASP A 122 -28.37 -11.59 -0.46
CA ASP A 122 -29.36 -10.90 -1.30
C ASP A 122 -30.31 -11.87 -2.01
N SER A 123 -29.82 -13.07 -2.34
CA SER A 123 -30.66 -14.13 -2.92
C SER A 123 -31.47 -14.92 -1.88
N GLY A 124 -31.23 -14.68 -0.59
CA GLY A 124 -31.87 -15.43 0.50
C GLY A 124 -31.30 -16.84 0.71
N LEU A 125 -30.17 -17.18 0.08
CA LEU A 125 -29.52 -18.47 0.25
C LEU A 125 -28.95 -18.64 1.66
N ILE A 126 -28.45 -17.56 2.24
CA ILE A 126 -27.90 -17.50 3.61
C ILE A 126 -28.44 -16.29 4.36
N ASN A 127 -28.38 -16.34 5.70
CA ASN A 127 -28.63 -15.17 6.56
C ASN A 127 -27.47 -15.01 7.56
N LEU A 128 -27.34 -13.82 8.12
CA LEU A 128 -26.27 -13.46 9.05
C LEU A 128 -26.72 -13.42 10.53
N ASN A 129 -27.93 -13.92 10.84
CA ASN A 129 -28.54 -13.81 12.17
C ASN A 129 -27.71 -14.47 13.28
N ASN A 130 -27.15 -15.65 12.99
CA ASN A 130 -26.34 -16.44 13.92
C ASN A 130 -24.83 -16.18 13.79
N VAL A 131 -24.41 -15.22 12.97
CA VAL A 131 -22.99 -14.82 12.91
C VAL A 131 -22.66 -13.97 14.12
N GLY A 132 -21.91 -14.54 15.06
CA GLY A 132 -21.52 -13.85 16.29
C GLY A 132 -20.26 -12.99 16.13
N LEU A 133 -19.37 -13.33 15.16
CA LEU A 133 -18.18 -12.54 14.85
C LEU A 133 -18.01 -12.38 13.35
N LEU A 134 -17.94 -11.13 12.89
CA LEU A 134 -17.54 -10.79 11.52
C LEU A 134 -16.15 -10.13 11.53
N ILE A 135 -15.19 -10.74 10.83
CA ILE A 135 -13.87 -10.18 10.61
C ILE A 135 -13.80 -9.65 9.17
N ILE A 136 -13.45 -8.39 9.02
CA ILE A 136 -13.23 -7.76 7.71
C ILE A 136 -11.74 -7.45 7.57
N ASP A 137 -11.04 -8.22 6.73
CA ASP A 137 -9.68 -7.89 6.37
C ASP A 137 -9.65 -6.87 5.24
N GLU A 138 -8.62 -6.02 5.20
CA GLU A 138 -8.49 -4.86 4.31
C GLU A 138 -9.75 -3.96 4.31
N ALA A 139 -10.20 -3.61 5.52
CA ALA A 139 -11.44 -2.87 5.78
C ALA A 139 -11.55 -1.52 5.06
N HIS A 140 -10.45 -0.96 4.56
CA HIS A 140 -10.45 0.26 3.75
C HIS A 140 -11.26 0.16 2.45
N HIS A 141 -11.60 -1.07 2.01
CA HIS A 141 -12.53 -1.32 0.91
C HIS A 141 -14.01 -1.10 1.26
N ALA A 142 -14.35 -0.96 2.55
CA ALA A 142 -15.74 -0.77 2.98
C ALA A 142 -16.27 0.65 2.68
N LYS A 143 -16.27 1.07 1.41
CA LYS A 143 -16.67 2.40 0.94
C LYS A 143 -17.70 2.34 -0.19
N GLY A 144 -18.60 3.33 -0.23
CA GLY A 144 -19.59 3.46 -1.30
C GLY A 144 -20.40 2.17 -1.52
N ASN A 145 -20.48 1.72 -2.76
CA ASN A 145 -21.19 0.48 -3.13
C ASN A 145 -20.30 -0.77 -3.19
N HIS A 146 -19.12 -0.74 -2.57
CA HIS A 146 -18.26 -1.92 -2.54
C HIS A 146 -18.90 -3.06 -1.74
N ALA A 147 -18.69 -4.30 -2.18
CA ALA A 147 -19.30 -5.48 -1.57
C ALA A 147 -18.99 -5.59 -0.06
N THR A 148 -17.79 -5.25 0.36
CA THR A 148 -17.39 -5.23 1.79
C THR A 148 -18.28 -4.30 2.61
N ALA A 149 -18.61 -3.10 2.11
CA ALA A 149 -19.50 -2.18 2.79
C ALA A 149 -20.92 -2.74 2.88
N GLN A 150 -21.38 -3.36 1.81
CA GLN A 150 -22.72 -3.96 1.76
C GLN A 150 -22.86 -5.18 2.69
N VAL A 151 -21.80 -6.00 2.85
CA VAL A 151 -21.78 -7.10 3.83
C VAL A 151 -21.88 -6.54 5.25
N ALA A 152 -21.10 -5.50 5.58
CA ALA A 152 -21.19 -4.87 6.90
C ALA A 152 -22.57 -4.31 7.21
N ASP A 153 -23.26 -3.69 6.21
CA ASP A 153 -24.63 -3.19 6.37
C ASP A 153 -25.61 -4.33 6.67
N ARG A 154 -25.53 -5.45 5.92
CA ARG A 154 -26.40 -6.62 6.11
C ARG A 154 -26.15 -7.30 7.45
N TYR A 155 -24.88 -7.44 7.82
CA TYR A 155 -24.51 -7.99 9.12
C TYR A 155 -25.11 -7.17 10.26
N ARG A 156 -24.95 -5.86 10.23
CA ARG A 156 -25.51 -4.97 11.25
C ARG A 156 -27.04 -5.05 11.34
N SER A 157 -27.72 -5.27 10.21
CA SER A 157 -29.19 -5.33 10.18
C SER A 157 -29.76 -6.69 10.58
N GLN A 158 -28.99 -7.78 10.43
CA GLN A 158 -29.45 -9.14 10.65
C GLN A 158 -28.93 -9.76 11.95
N ALA A 159 -27.64 -9.51 12.31
CA ALA A 159 -27.02 -10.15 13.45
C ALA A 159 -27.68 -9.74 14.78
N THR A 160 -27.96 -10.71 15.62
CA THR A 160 -28.60 -10.50 16.93
C THR A 160 -27.68 -9.73 17.88
N MET A 161 -26.41 -10.09 17.93
CA MET A 161 -25.37 -9.44 18.74
C MET A 161 -24.13 -9.18 17.86
N PRO A 162 -24.13 -8.10 17.06
CA PRO A 162 -23.06 -7.86 16.10
C PRO A 162 -21.73 -7.54 16.79
N TRP A 163 -20.72 -8.35 16.55
CA TRP A 163 -19.34 -8.10 16.91
C TRP A 163 -18.46 -8.08 15.64
N LEU A 164 -17.91 -6.90 15.33
CA LEU A 164 -17.15 -6.65 14.11
C LEU A 164 -15.69 -6.30 14.45
N VAL A 165 -14.76 -7.03 13.86
CA VAL A 165 -13.32 -6.68 13.85
C VAL A 165 -12.90 -6.33 12.43
N ALA A 166 -12.68 -5.05 12.19
CA ALA A 166 -12.30 -4.52 10.88
C ALA A 166 -10.81 -4.18 10.89
N ALA A 167 -9.99 -4.90 10.12
CA ALA A 167 -8.55 -4.73 10.10
C ALA A 167 -8.07 -4.02 8.83
N THR A 168 -7.17 -3.04 8.97
CA THR A 168 -6.52 -2.38 7.84
C THR A 168 -5.18 -1.76 8.23
N ALA A 169 -4.26 -1.63 7.27
CA ALA A 169 -3.05 -0.84 7.46
C ALA A 169 -3.28 0.66 7.20
N SER A 170 -4.35 1.04 6.48
CA SER A 170 -4.59 2.42 6.05
C SER A 170 -6.08 2.72 5.85
N PRO A 171 -6.78 3.26 6.85
CA PRO A 171 -8.23 3.51 6.76
C PRO A 171 -8.58 4.71 5.86
N GLY A 172 -7.64 5.60 5.59
CA GLY A 172 -7.81 6.82 4.80
C GLY A 172 -6.90 7.95 5.26
N SER A 173 -6.76 8.98 4.44
CA SER A 173 -5.88 10.13 4.71
C SER A 173 -6.59 11.41 5.13
N THR A 174 -7.92 11.39 5.23
CA THR A 174 -8.73 12.54 5.66
C THR A 174 -9.70 12.12 6.75
N GLN A 175 -10.03 13.05 7.65
CA GLN A 175 -11.04 12.85 8.69
C GLN A 175 -12.33 12.29 8.09
N LYS A 176 -12.87 12.96 7.06
CA LYS A 176 -14.11 12.54 6.38
C LYS A 176 -14.06 11.09 5.88
N ALA A 177 -12.93 10.64 5.33
CA ALA A 177 -12.80 9.27 4.83
C ALA A 177 -12.80 8.23 5.96
N ILE A 178 -12.19 8.57 7.09
CA ILE A 178 -12.15 7.69 8.27
C ILE A 178 -13.53 7.70 8.96
N ASP A 179 -14.18 8.87 9.09
CA ASP A 179 -15.55 8.97 9.64
C ASP A 179 -16.56 8.18 8.79
N GLN A 180 -16.45 8.25 7.47
CA GLN A 180 -17.28 7.43 6.58
C GLN A 180 -17.08 5.94 6.80
N LEU A 181 -15.82 5.50 6.97
CA LEU A 181 -15.50 4.11 7.24
C LEU A 181 -16.00 3.69 8.62
N TRP A 182 -15.77 4.51 9.64
CA TRP A 182 -16.27 4.34 11.01
C TRP A 182 -17.80 4.14 11.05
N ASN A 183 -18.52 5.11 10.50
CA ASN A 183 -19.99 5.09 10.49
C ASN A 183 -20.53 3.92 9.67
N ARG A 184 -19.88 3.60 8.54
CA ARG A 184 -20.31 2.50 7.68
C ARG A 184 -20.18 1.15 8.37
N LEU A 185 -19.05 0.92 9.03
CA LEU A 185 -18.78 -0.31 9.78
C LEU A 185 -19.48 -0.35 11.14
N ASN A 186 -19.99 0.78 11.63
CA ASN A 186 -20.58 0.94 12.95
C ASN A 186 -19.65 0.44 14.08
N VAL A 187 -18.37 0.64 13.91
CA VAL A 187 -17.39 0.30 14.96
C VAL A 187 -17.48 1.29 16.12
N LYS A 188 -17.18 0.81 17.33
CA LYS A 188 -17.26 1.60 18.55
C LYS A 188 -15.90 2.12 18.99
N ARG A 189 -14.82 1.55 18.48
CA ARG A 189 -13.43 1.90 18.81
C ARG A 189 -12.56 1.92 17.57
N ILE A 190 -11.53 2.77 17.58
CA ILE A 190 -10.38 2.67 16.68
C ILE A 190 -9.16 2.33 17.54
N PHE A 191 -8.54 1.21 17.26
CA PHE A 191 -7.23 0.88 17.81
C PHE A 191 -6.16 1.22 16.77
N VAL A 192 -5.19 2.04 17.14
CA VAL A 192 -4.09 2.44 16.23
C VAL A 192 -2.76 2.03 16.87
N ALA A 193 -2.05 1.13 16.20
CA ALA A 193 -0.66 0.82 16.52
C ALA A 193 0.27 1.55 15.54
N LYS A 194 1.28 2.25 16.07
CA LYS A 194 2.30 2.95 15.30
C LYS A 194 3.66 2.30 15.54
N ARG A 195 4.56 2.44 14.56
CA ARG A 195 5.94 1.90 14.71
C ARG A 195 6.71 2.50 15.88
N GLU A 196 6.37 3.74 16.22
CA GLU A 196 6.99 4.51 17.30
C GLU A 196 6.40 4.19 18.68
N ASP A 197 5.30 3.42 18.76
CA ASP A 197 4.70 3.02 20.04
C ASP A 197 5.67 2.11 20.81
N ASP A 198 5.84 2.36 22.11
CA ASP A 198 6.83 1.69 22.97
C ASP A 198 6.75 0.16 22.87
N LEU A 199 5.53 -0.40 22.93
CA LEU A 199 5.29 -1.84 22.83
C LEU A 199 5.61 -2.42 21.45
N LEU A 200 5.59 -1.62 20.40
CA LEU A 200 5.77 -2.07 19.02
C LEU A 200 7.19 -1.82 18.51
N LYS A 201 7.84 -0.75 19.01
CA LYS A 201 9.20 -0.33 18.64
C LYS A 201 10.26 -1.46 18.71
N PRO A 202 10.27 -2.36 19.72
CA PRO A 202 11.22 -3.48 19.76
C PRO A 202 11.07 -4.48 18.61
N TYR A 203 9.90 -4.54 17.99
CA TYR A 203 9.59 -5.43 16.87
C TYR A 203 9.64 -4.71 15.52
N ALA A 204 9.87 -3.41 15.53
CA ALA A 204 10.02 -2.62 14.31
C ALA A 204 11.41 -2.90 13.72
N VAL A 205 11.42 -3.62 12.61
CA VAL A 205 12.66 -3.81 11.84
C VAL A 205 12.99 -2.48 11.15
N ASP A 206 14.22 -2.01 11.32
CA ASP A 206 14.70 -0.82 10.64
C ASP A 206 14.64 -1.01 9.13
N MET A 207 13.84 -0.18 8.47
CA MET A 207 13.78 -0.12 7.01
C MET A 207 14.64 1.06 6.53
N ASN A 208 15.73 0.75 5.86
CA ASN A 208 16.49 1.77 5.14
C ASN A 208 15.72 2.14 3.86
N ILE A 209 15.02 3.29 3.89
CA ILE A 209 14.27 3.79 2.73
C ILE A 209 15.10 4.85 2.03
N ALA A 210 15.69 4.48 0.91
CA ALA A 210 16.45 5.40 0.06
C ALA A 210 15.55 5.95 -1.06
N THR A 211 15.47 7.28 -1.16
CA THR A 211 14.86 7.94 -2.32
C THR A 211 15.96 8.34 -3.28
N ILE A 212 15.96 7.74 -4.46
CA ILE A 212 16.96 7.99 -5.48
C ILE A 212 16.37 8.92 -6.54
N ARG A 213 16.90 10.12 -6.62
CA ARG A 213 16.49 11.12 -7.62
C ARG A 213 17.27 10.90 -8.91
N VAL A 214 16.56 10.85 -10.03
CA VAL A 214 17.10 10.56 -11.34
C VAL A 214 16.86 11.76 -12.26
N MET A 215 17.92 12.27 -12.86
CA MET A 215 17.83 13.32 -13.88
C MET A 215 17.61 12.68 -15.25
N LEU A 216 16.74 13.27 -16.07
CA LEU A 216 16.56 12.85 -17.44
C LEU A 216 17.83 13.15 -18.25
N ASP A 217 18.20 12.24 -19.15
CA ASP A 217 19.34 12.42 -20.01
C ASP A 217 19.05 13.37 -21.19
N ALA A 218 20.08 13.85 -21.86
CA ALA A 218 19.96 14.79 -22.96
C ALA A 218 19.17 14.21 -24.15
N LYS A 219 19.24 12.90 -24.37
CA LYS A 219 18.49 12.23 -25.46
C LYS A 219 17.00 12.22 -25.17
N THR A 220 16.61 11.88 -23.96
CA THR A 220 15.21 11.93 -23.52
C THR A 220 14.66 13.36 -23.60
N LEU A 221 15.44 14.37 -23.14
CA LEU A 221 15.03 15.78 -23.21
C LEU A 221 14.82 16.25 -24.68
N ALA A 222 15.70 15.87 -25.59
CA ALA A 222 15.56 16.19 -27.02
C ALA A 222 14.30 15.57 -27.65
N LEU A 223 13.87 14.40 -27.20
CA LEU A 223 12.62 13.77 -27.64
C LEU A 223 11.38 14.46 -27.06
N LEU A 224 11.49 15.01 -25.84
CA LEU A 224 10.37 15.67 -25.15
C LEU A 224 10.05 17.05 -25.74
N GLU A 225 11.06 17.85 -26.07
CA GLU A 225 10.91 19.25 -26.46
C GLU A 225 9.85 19.48 -27.58
N PRO A 226 9.86 18.78 -28.72
CA PRO A 226 8.85 19.00 -29.78
C PRO A 226 7.45 18.55 -29.36
N LEU A 227 7.33 17.52 -28.52
CA LEU A 227 6.04 17.04 -28.02
C LEU A 227 5.43 18.00 -27.01
N GLU A 228 6.26 18.56 -26.12
CA GLU A 228 5.85 19.57 -25.13
C GLU A 228 5.43 20.88 -25.80
N ALA A 229 6.19 21.33 -26.80
CA ALA A 229 5.83 22.51 -27.58
C ALA A 229 4.45 22.35 -28.24
N HIS A 230 4.20 21.20 -28.87
CA HIS A 230 2.90 20.93 -29.46
C HIS A 230 1.77 20.83 -28.42
N GLN A 231 2.02 20.22 -27.25
CA GLN A 231 1.03 20.18 -26.17
C GLN A 231 0.72 21.58 -25.66
N PHE A 232 1.74 22.42 -25.53
CA PHE A 232 1.57 23.81 -25.10
C PHE A 232 0.67 24.59 -26.07
N GLU A 233 0.89 24.49 -27.39
CA GLU A 233 0.06 25.14 -28.42
C GLU A 233 -1.42 24.72 -28.29
N GLU A 234 -1.69 23.43 -28.19
CA GLU A 234 -3.06 22.92 -28.07
C GLU A 234 -3.74 23.34 -26.76
N THR A 235 -2.99 23.36 -25.66
CA THR A 235 -3.52 23.79 -24.35
C THR A 235 -3.76 25.29 -24.31
N ASP A 236 -2.94 26.10 -24.98
CA ASP A 236 -3.11 27.54 -25.08
C ASP A 236 -4.40 27.91 -25.83
N VAL A 237 -4.72 27.20 -26.91
CA VAL A 237 -6.01 27.35 -27.59
C VAL A 237 -7.17 27.06 -26.64
N LEU A 238 -7.11 25.95 -25.89
CA LEU A 238 -8.16 25.59 -24.92
C LEU A 238 -8.30 26.61 -23.78
N LYS A 239 -7.20 27.21 -23.32
CA LYS A 239 -7.20 28.31 -22.33
C LYS A 239 -7.90 29.56 -22.89
N ARG A 240 -7.53 29.99 -24.11
CA ARG A 240 -8.17 31.14 -24.77
C ARG A 240 -9.65 30.94 -25.03
N GLN A 241 -10.06 29.72 -25.34
CA GLN A 241 -11.47 29.37 -25.53
C GLN A 241 -12.26 29.22 -24.22
N GLY A 242 -11.60 29.27 -23.04
CA GLY A 242 -12.21 29.14 -21.73
C GLY A 242 -12.54 27.70 -21.28
N PHE A 243 -12.08 26.70 -22.02
CA PHE A 243 -12.31 25.30 -21.64
C PHE A 243 -11.26 24.78 -20.64
N LEU A 244 -10.02 25.24 -20.70
CA LEU A 244 -8.96 24.91 -19.75
C LEU A 244 -8.68 26.12 -18.84
N ALA A 245 -8.57 25.88 -17.53
CA ALA A 245 -8.16 26.93 -16.60
C ALA A 245 -6.69 27.34 -16.82
N PRO A 246 -6.31 28.62 -16.58
CA PRO A 246 -4.92 29.02 -16.57
C PRO A 246 -4.12 28.14 -15.60
N THR A 247 -3.05 27.54 -16.08
CA THR A 247 -2.18 26.68 -15.29
C THR A 247 -0.77 26.67 -15.88
N GLU A 248 0.23 26.55 -15.04
CA GLU A 248 1.62 26.30 -15.43
C GLU A 248 1.85 24.80 -15.65
N HIS A 249 1.16 23.94 -14.86
CA HIS A 249 1.29 22.50 -14.92
C HIS A 249 -0.03 21.83 -15.29
N LEU A 250 -0.03 21.15 -16.44
CA LEU A 250 -1.17 20.37 -16.88
C LEU A 250 -1.27 19.07 -16.08
N THR A 251 -2.45 18.78 -15.54
CA THR A 251 -2.73 17.55 -14.81
C THR A 251 -3.90 16.79 -15.45
N ALA A 252 -3.97 15.48 -15.22
CA ALA A 252 -5.09 14.65 -15.68
C ALA A 252 -6.44 15.17 -15.16
N GLY A 253 -6.50 15.72 -13.94
CA GLY A 253 -7.69 16.32 -13.36
C GLY A 253 -8.16 17.55 -14.14
N LEU A 254 -7.25 18.45 -14.50
CA LEU A 254 -7.57 19.64 -15.29
C LEU A 254 -8.04 19.28 -16.72
N ILE A 255 -7.47 18.22 -17.31
CA ILE A 255 -7.93 17.70 -18.61
C ILE A 255 -9.37 17.16 -18.49
N GLU A 256 -9.68 16.46 -17.39
CA GLU A 256 -11.02 15.93 -17.15
C GLU A 256 -12.05 17.04 -16.90
N GLU A 257 -11.71 18.07 -16.13
CA GLU A 257 -12.55 19.26 -15.96
C GLU A 257 -12.80 19.97 -17.28
N ALA A 258 -11.77 20.11 -18.13
CA ALA A 258 -11.92 20.67 -19.46
C ALA A 258 -12.86 19.83 -20.34
N ALA A 259 -12.79 18.49 -20.24
CA ALA A 259 -13.69 17.58 -20.94
C ALA A 259 -15.14 17.75 -20.48
N GLN A 260 -15.37 17.92 -19.18
CA GLN A 260 -16.71 18.21 -18.64
C GLN A 260 -17.27 19.53 -19.16
N ARG A 261 -16.45 20.60 -19.19
CA ARG A 261 -16.85 21.91 -19.76
C ARG A 261 -17.21 21.80 -21.24
N ALA A 262 -16.42 21.06 -22.02
CA ALA A 262 -16.70 20.81 -23.42
C ALA A 262 -18.02 20.02 -23.61
N SER A 263 -18.26 19.00 -22.79
CA SER A 263 -19.53 18.23 -22.81
C SER A 263 -20.75 19.11 -22.52
N VAL A 264 -20.64 20.03 -21.54
CA VAL A 264 -21.71 21.00 -21.24
C VAL A 264 -21.95 21.94 -22.42
N ALA A 265 -20.88 22.42 -23.09
CA ALA A 265 -21.01 23.28 -24.26
C ALA A 265 -21.68 22.54 -25.44
N ILE A 266 -21.31 21.27 -25.67
CA ILE A 266 -21.94 20.42 -26.68
C ILE A 266 -23.45 20.23 -26.39
N ALA A 267 -23.81 19.97 -25.13
CA ALA A 267 -25.22 19.84 -24.71
C ALA A 267 -26.02 21.14 -24.98
N ARG A 268 -25.35 22.31 -24.92
CA ARG A 268 -25.92 23.62 -25.25
C ARG A 268 -25.88 23.94 -26.75
N LYS A 269 -25.44 23.00 -27.58
CA LYS A 269 -25.26 23.17 -29.04
C LYS A 269 -24.24 24.25 -29.42
N ASP A 270 -23.26 24.56 -28.55
CA ASP A 270 -22.16 25.48 -28.87
C ASP A 270 -21.16 24.76 -29.80
N PRO A 271 -20.92 25.25 -31.03
CA PRO A 271 -19.96 24.63 -31.96
C PRO A 271 -18.54 24.53 -31.40
N ARG A 272 -18.14 25.47 -30.53
CA ARG A 272 -16.81 25.48 -29.88
C ARG A 272 -16.59 24.25 -29.00
N GLY A 273 -17.69 23.68 -28.42
CA GLY A 273 -17.62 22.48 -27.60
C GLY A 273 -17.09 21.26 -28.37
N TYR A 274 -17.48 21.11 -29.64
CA TYR A 274 -17.01 19.98 -30.48
C TYR A 274 -15.52 20.12 -30.85
N ASP A 275 -15.03 21.33 -31.14
CA ASP A 275 -13.60 21.57 -31.39
C ASP A 275 -12.80 21.36 -30.11
N ALA A 276 -13.25 21.91 -28.98
CA ALA A 276 -12.63 21.69 -27.69
C ALA A 276 -12.53 20.21 -27.30
N ALA A 277 -13.60 19.43 -27.48
CA ALA A 277 -13.60 17.99 -27.19
C ALA A 277 -12.56 17.22 -28.01
N ARG A 278 -12.38 17.60 -29.31
CA ARG A 278 -11.34 17.00 -30.15
C ARG A 278 -9.94 17.31 -29.64
N ARG A 279 -9.65 18.59 -29.36
CA ARG A 279 -8.35 19.03 -28.82
C ARG A 279 -8.05 18.39 -27.48
N ILE A 280 -9.04 18.35 -26.57
CA ILE A 280 -8.90 17.69 -25.26
C ILE A 280 -8.56 16.22 -25.39
N SER A 281 -9.18 15.51 -26.36
CA SER A 281 -8.83 14.11 -26.65
C SER A 281 -7.36 13.97 -27.10
N ASP A 282 -6.88 14.88 -27.96
CA ASP A 282 -5.49 14.87 -28.43
C ASP A 282 -4.53 15.28 -27.32
N VAL A 283 -4.85 16.29 -26.50
CA VAL A 283 -4.07 16.72 -25.33
C VAL A 283 -3.96 15.58 -24.29
N ARG A 284 -5.05 14.85 -24.05
CA ARG A 284 -5.04 13.70 -23.13
C ARG A 284 -4.07 12.61 -23.60
N ARG A 285 -4.07 12.27 -24.88
CA ARG A 285 -3.14 11.28 -25.46
C ARG A 285 -1.69 11.78 -25.44
N MET A 286 -1.47 13.06 -25.75
CA MET A 286 -0.15 13.68 -25.69
C MET A 286 0.38 13.71 -24.26
N HIS A 287 -0.47 14.07 -23.28
CA HIS A 287 -0.11 14.07 -21.86
C HIS A 287 0.32 12.68 -21.39
N MET A 288 -0.43 11.64 -21.77
CA MET A 288 -0.05 10.25 -21.46
C MET A 288 1.27 9.82 -22.13
N LEU A 289 1.49 10.20 -23.37
CA LEU A 289 2.75 9.90 -24.07
C LEU A 289 3.94 10.58 -23.40
N LEU A 290 3.81 11.86 -23.04
CA LEU A 290 4.82 12.64 -22.34
C LEU A 290 5.10 12.07 -20.94
N ASP A 291 4.05 11.72 -20.18
CA ASP A 291 4.21 11.08 -18.87
C ASP A 291 4.98 9.76 -18.95
N LEU A 292 4.65 8.91 -19.92
CA LEU A 292 5.35 7.65 -20.13
C LEU A 292 6.82 7.88 -20.51
N LEU A 293 7.08 8.80 -21.43
CA LEU A 293 8.46 9.09 -21.84
C LEU A 293 9.30 9.65 -20.69
N LYS A 294 8.73 10.55 -19.88
CA LYS A 294 9.39 11.18 -18.73
C LYS A 294 9.62 10.24 -17.54
N THR A 295 8.76 9.24 -17.36
CA THR A 295 8.78 8.43 -16.12
C THR A 295 9.10 6.96 -16.34
N GLN A 296 8.81 6.43 -17.56
CA GLN A 296 8.95 5.01 -17.90
C GLN A 296 9.97 4.74 -19.00
N GLY A 297 10.22 5.73 -19.87
CA GLY A 297 11.19 5.66 -20.94
C GLY A 297 10.64 5.44 -22.35
N VAL A 298 11.58 5.34 -23.30
CA VAL A 298 11.29 5.27 -24.74
C VAL A 298 10.52 4.01 -25.11
N ARG A 299 10.89 2.85 -24.57
CA ARG A 299 10.24 1.57 -24.87
C ARG A 299 8.77 1.58 -24.48
N SER A 300 8.44 2.14 -23.31
CA SER A 300 7.05 2.28 -22.83
C SER A 300 6.25 3.27 -23.68
N ALA A 301 6.86 4.38 -24.11
CA ALA A 301 6.25 5.33 -25.01
C ALA A 301 5.97 4.70 -26.40
N ARG A 302 6.90 3.89 -26.94
CA ARG A 302 6.73 3.12 -28.17
C ARG A 302 5.56 2.14 -28.05
N SER A 303 5.53 1.33 -27.00
CA SER A 303 4.43 0.37 -26.73
C SER A 303 3.07 1.06 -26.62
N TYR A 304 3.03 2.30 -26.10
CA TYR A 304 1.80 3.09 -26.09
C TYR A 304 1.33 3.44 -27.50
N LEU A 305 2.22 3.86 -28.39
CA LEU A 305 1.89 4.19 -29.79
C LEU A 305 1.50 2.94 -30.60
N GLU A 306 2.13 1.79 -30.36
CA GLU A 306 1.74 0.51 -30.98
C GLU A 306 0.30 0.12 -30.61
N ARG A 307 -0.09 0.28 -29.35
CA ARG A 307 -1.49 0.09 -28.94
C ARG A 307 -2.44 1.09 -29.56
N ALA A 308 -1.99 2.32 -29.74
CA ALA A 308 -2.78 3.32 -30.47
C ALA A 308 -3.00 2.92 -31.95
N ASP A 309 -2.02 2.26 -32.59
CA ASP A 309 -2.20 1.69 -33.95
C ASP A 309 -3.24 0.57 -33.95
N GLU A 310 -3.27 -0.30 -32.93
CA GLU A 310 -4.32 -1.33 -32.84
C GLU A 310 -5.71 -0.69 -32.70
N GLN A 311 -5.86 0.31 -31.83
CA GLN A 311 -7.12 1.07 -31.68
C GLN A 311 -7.53 1.77 -32.98
N GLN A 312 -6.58 2.27 -33.75
CA GLN A 312 -6.85 2.84 -35.07
C GLN A 312 -7.39 1.78 -36.05
N ARG A 313 -6.80 0.58 -36.06
CA ARG A 313 -7.26 -0.54 -36.91
C ARG A 313 -8.66 -0.99 -36.52
N ASP A 314 -9.00 -0.90 -35.24
CA ASP A 314 -10.33 -1.18 -34.70
C ASP A 314 -11.36 -0.04 -34.97
N GLY A 315 -10.95 1.00 -35.71
CA GLY A 315 -11.81 2.07 -36.21
C GLY A 315 -11.97 3.30 -35.28
N GLU A 316 -11.13 3.46 -34.28
CA GLU A 316 -11.21 4.61 -33.37
C GLU A 316 -10.71 5.91 -34.07
N ARG A 317 -11.66 6.75 -34.48
CA ARG A 317 -11.40 7.98 -35.23
C ARG A 317 -10.51 8.99 -34.50
N SER A 318 -10.66 9.09 -33.17
CA SER A 318 -9.88 10.03 -32.36
C SER A 318 -8.40 9.64 -32.31
N THR A 319 -8.11 8.35 -32.21
CA THR A 319 -6.76 7.79 -32.24
C THR A 319 -6.11 7.96 -33.60
N SER A 320 -6.88 7.70 -34.70
CA SER A 320 -6.39 7.91 -36.06
C SER A 320 -5.96 9.38 -36.31
N ARG A 321 -6.71 10.35 -35.81
CA ARG A 321 -6.37 11.78 -35.92
C ARG A 321 -5.08 12.10 -35.16
N PHE A 322 -4.93 11.61 -33.92
CA PHE A 322 -3.74 11.81 -33.09
C PHE A 322 -2.48 11.26 -33.78
N LEU A 323 -2.54 10.03 -34.27
CA LEU A 323 -1.42 9.36 -34.92
C LEU A 323 -0.98 10.04 -36.26
N LYS A 324 -1.89 10.77 -36.92
CA LYS A 324 -1.60 11.54 -38.16
C LYS A 324 -0.91 12.89 -37.92
N LYS A 325 -0.77 13.32 -36.64
CA LYS A 325 -0.07 14.57 -36.34
C LYS A 325 1.42 14.44 -36.69
N GLN A 326 1.96 15.47 -37.36
CA GLN A 326 3.35 15.46 -37.83
C GLN A 326 4.35 15.24 -36.69
N VAL A 327 4.10 15.86 -35.54
CA VAL A 327 4.95 15.71 -34.33
C VAL A 327 5.00 14.25 -33.86
N ILE A 328 3.87 13.52 -33.91
CA ILE A 328 3.82 12.09 -33.55
C ILE A 328 4.54 11.24 -34.59
N HIS A 329 4.37 11.55 -35.87
CA HIS A 329 5.10 10.87 -36.94
C HIS A 329 6.62 11.05 -36.77
N ASN A 330 7.08 12.28 -36.56
CA ASN A 330 8.51 12.57 -36.35
C ASN A 330 9.05 11.85 -35.11
N PHE A 331 8.32 11.90 -34.01
CA PHE A 331 8.70 11.18 -32.77
C PHE A 331 8.85 9.68 -33.02
N ARG A 332 7.90 9.06 -33.74
CA ARG A 332 7.98 7.63 -34.09
C ARG A 332 9.23 7.28 -34.88
N GLN A 333 9.55 8.10 -35.87
CA GLN A 333 10.77 7.92 -36.67
C GLN A 333 12.03 7.99 -35.78
N SER A 334 12.06 8.93 -34.83
CA SER A 334 13.21 9.10 -33.95
C SER A 334 13.41 7.95 -32.98
N VAL A 335 12.34 7.20 -32.62
CA VAL A 335 12.42 6.15 -31.59
C VAL A 335 12.33 4.72 -32.13
N ILE A 336 12.19 4.53 -33.45
CA ILE A 336 11.91 3.22 -34.06
C ILE A 336 12.97 2.16 -33.70
N ASP A 337 14.25 2.54 -33.80
CA ASP A 337 15.40 1.67 -33.51
C ASP A 337 16.20 2.13 -32.30
N MET A 338 15.59 3.00 -31.45
CA MET A 338 16.27 3.54 -30.28
C MET A 338 16.19 2.55 -29.10
N ASP A 339 17.33 2.23 -28.53
CA ASP A 339 17.40 1.51 -27.26
C ASP A 339 16.85 2.37 -26.10
N GLU A 340 16.55 1.71 -24.97
CA GLU A 340 16.12 2.44 -23.77
C GLU A 340 17.24 3.36 -23.28
N CYS A 341 16.92 4.64 -23.16
CA CYS A 341 17.85 5.66 -22.70
C CYS A 341 17.44 6.28 -21.35
N HIS A 342 16.28 5.89 -20.81
CA HIS A 342 15.83 6.45 -19.53
C HIS A 342 16.73 5.97 -18.38
N PRO A 343 17.31 6.88 -17.58
CA PRO A 343 18.32 6.54 -16.58
C PRO A 343 17.84 5.57 -15.49
N LYS A 344 16.53 5.49 -15.22
CA LYS A 344 15.96 4.54 -14.27
C LYS A 344 16.24 3.09 -14.64
N SER A 345 16.18 2.72 -15.93
CA SER A 345 16.38 1.33 -16.36
C SER A 345 17.80 0.86 -16.05
N GLY A 346 18.81 1.65 -16.41
CA GLY A 346 20.21 1.37 -16.08
C GLY A 346 20.45 1.30 -14.56
N LEU A 347 19.86 2.21 -13.81
CA LEU A 347 19.97 2.24 -12.35
C LEU A 347 19.35 1.01 -11.67
N VAL A 348 18.18 0.56 -12.13
CA VAL A 348 17.55 -0.67 -11.63
C VAL A 348 18.47 -1.87 -11.86
N ARG A 349 19.02 -1.99 -13.08
CA ARG A 349 19.95 -3.06 -13.43
C ARG A 349 21.15 -3.06 -12.48
N GLN A 350 21.79 -1.90 -12.30
CA GLN A 350 22.93 -1.75 -11.41
C GLN A 350 22.60 -2.15 -9.96
N LEU A 351 21.49 -1.64 -9.40
CA LEU A 351 21.09 -1.94 -8.01
C LEU A 351 20.81 -3.43 -7.81
N VAL A 352 20.16 -4.09 -8.78
CA VAL A 352 19.88 -5.52 -8.71
C VAL A 352 21.15 -6.35 -8.81
N GLU A 353 22.03 -6.02 -9.75
CA GLU A 353 23.31 -6.71 -9.97
C GLU A 353 24.19 -6.59 -8.72
N GLU A 354 24.43 -5.39 -8.21
CA GLU A 354 25.22 -5.16 -7.00
C GLU A 354 24.64 -5.86 -5.75
N HIS A 355 23.32 -5.92 -5.65
CA HIS A 355 22.66 -6.60 -4.52
C HIS A 355 22.85 -8.11 -4.59
N LEU A 356 22.61 -8.72 -5.74
CA LEU A 356 22.72 -10.16 -5.93
C LEU A 356 24.18 -10.65 -5.92
N GLU A 357 25.15 -9.83 -6.36
CA GLU A 357 26.57 -10.14 -6.21
C GLU A 357 27.00 -10.21 -4.75
N LYS A 358 26.50 -9.30 -3.90
CA LYS A 358 26.79 -9.29 -2.46
C LYS A 358 26.00 -10.33 -1.68
N HIS A 359 24.82 -10.67 -2.14
CA HIS A 359 23.85 -11.52 -1.45
C HIS A 359 23.14 -12.48 -2.43
N PRO A 360 23.84 -13.52 -2.95
CA PRO A 360 23.30 -14.39 -3.99
C PRO A 360 22.02 -15.15 -3.61
N ASP A 361 21.84 -15.47 -2.33
CA ASP A 361 20.69 -16.21 -1.80
C ASP A 361 19.51 -15.30 -1.46
N GLU A 362 19.65 -14.00 -1.61
CA GLU A 362 18.61 -13.03 -1.29
C GLU A 362 17.69 -12.77 -2.48
N ARG A 363 16.53 -12.17 -2.18
CA ARG A 363 15.47 -11.94 -3.16
C ARG A 363 15.21 -10.47 -3.32
N VAL A 364 14.93 -10.07 -4.56
CA VAL A 364 14.61 -8.71 -4.97
C VAL A 364 13.17 -8.65 -5.48
N LEU A 365 12.42 -7.63 -5.03
CA LEU A 365 11.06 -7.37 -5.48
C LEU A 365 10.99 -5.98 -6.10
N ILE A 366 10.59 -5.90 -7.36
CA ILE A 366 10.48 -4.63 -8.10
C ILE A 366 9.02 -4.35 -8.41
N PHE A 367 8.57 -3.13 -8.13
CA PHE A 367 7.21 -2.69 -8.43
C PHE A 367 7.19 -1.61 -9.51
N SER A 368 6.29 -1.77 -10.49
CA SER A 368 5.91 -0.73 -11.43
C SER A 368 4.39 -0.70 -11.65
N GLU A 369 3.84 0.47 -11.95
CA GLU A 369 2.41 0.65 -12.26
C GLU A 369 2.07 0.11 -13.65
N TYR A 370 3.04 0.12 -14.58
CA TYR A 370 2.83 -0.17 -15.99
C TYR A 370 3.32 -1.57 -16.37
N ARG A 371 2.44 -2.36 -17.00
CA ARG A 371 2.77 -3.72 -17.47
C ARG A 371 3.90 -3.73 -18.50
N ASP A 372 3.90 -2.75 -19.42
CA ASP A 372 4.95 -2.66 -20.42
C ASP A 372 6.32 -2.46 -19.76
N THR A 373 6.39 -1.62 -18.72
CA THR A 373 7.62 -1.43 -17.94
C THR A 373 8.04 -2.71 -17.22
N VAL A 374 7.09 -3.48 -16.67
CA VAL A 374 7.37 -4.80 -16.07
C VAL A 374 7.98 -5.74 -17.10
N ASP A 375 7.38 -5.85 -18.30
CA ASP A 375 7.88 -6.70 -19.37
C ASP A 375 9.31 -6.29 -19.80
N HIS A 376 9.56 -4.99 -19.97
CA HIS A 376 10.88 -4.46 -20.34
C HIS A 376 11.94 -4.70 -19.25
N LEU A 377 11.58 -4.50 -17.98
CA LEU A 377 12.50 -4.76 -16.86
C LEU A 377 12.86 -6.24 -16.76
N VAL A 378 11.91 -7.14 -16.99
CA VAL A 378 12.18 -8.60 -17.02
C VAL A 378 13.17 -8.92 -18.15
N GLU A 379 12.99 -8.37 -19.36
CA GLU A 379 13.91 -8.57 -20.48
C GLU A 379 15.32 -8.05 -20.16
N ASP A 380 15.44 -6.84 -19.59
CA ASP A 380 16.72 -6.21 -19.28
C ASP A 380 17.46 -6.92 -18.13
N LEU A 381 16.73 -7.31 -17.09
CA LEU A 381 17.32 -7.97 -15.91
C LEU A 381 17.69 -9.43 -16.16
N ASN A 382 17.02 -10.13 -17.08
CA ASN A 382 17.42 -11.48 -17.51
C ASN A 382 18.77 -11.52 -18.23
N GLN A 383 19.33 -10.36 -18.61
CA GLN A 383 20.69 -10.27 -19.15
C GLN A 383 21.76 -10.33 -18.05
N ILE A 384 21.39 -10.22 -16.76
CA ILE A 384 22.29 -10.36 -15.62
C ILE A 384 22.46 -11.86 -15.36
N PRO A 385 23.69 -12.41 -15.44
CA PRO A 385 23.89 -13.89 -15.37
C PRO A 385 23.42 -14.54 -14.07
N ILE A 386 23.47 -13.82 -12.95
CA ILE A 386 23.07 -14.32 -11.62
C ILE A 386 21.59 -14.08 -11.32
N ALA A 387 20.87 -13.33 -12.16
CA ALA A 387 19.47 -13.01 -11.95
C ALA A 387 18.56 -14.04 -12.64
N GLN A 388 17.62 -14.56 -11.88
CA GLN A 388 16.52 -15.41 -12.38
C GLN A 388 15.23 -14.60 -12.21
N VAL A 389 14.83 -13.96 -13.28
CA VAL A 389 13.80 -12.91 -13.27
C VAL A 389 12.50 -13.42 -13.88
N ASP A 390 11.38 -13.15 -13.21
CA ASP A 390 10.08 -13.36 -13.81
C ASP A 390 9.10 -12.24 -13.41
N ARG A 391 7.96 -12.18 -14.10
CA ARG A 391 6.95 -11.15 -13.92
C ARG A 391 5.77 -11.61 -13.08
N PHE A 392 5.12 -10.66 -12.42
CA PHE A 392 3.89 -10.86 -11.68
C PHE A 392 2.87 -9.76 -12.02
N ILE A 393 1.84 -10.10 -12.79
CA ILE A 393 0.85 -9.16 -13.31
C ILE A 393 -0.59 -9.57 -12.98
N GLY A 394 -1.52 -8.63 -13.02
CA GLY A 394 -2.93 -8.88 -12.75
C GLY A 394 -3.65 -9.70 -13.83
N GLN A 395 -4.82 -10.21 -13.46
CA GLN A 395 -5.66 -11.09 -14.29
C GLN A 395 -6.36 -10.37 -15.46
N SER A 396 -6.56 -9.05 -15.35
CA SER A 396 -7.34 -8.31 -16.34
C SER A 396 -6.67 -8.34 -17.72
N LYS A 397 -7.44 -8.64 -18.77
CA LYS A 397 -6.98 -8.49 -20.16
C LYS A 397 -6.80 -7.00 -20.47
N ARG A 398 -5.72 -6.65 -21.17
CA ARG A 398 -5.52 -5.32 -21.77
C ARG A 398 -5.23 -5.48 -23.25
N GLY A 399 -6.22 -5.16 -24.10
CA GLY A 399 -6.14 -5.41 -25.54
C GLY A 399 -5.99 -6.90 -25.82
N LYS A 400 -5.03 -7.26 -26.68
CA LYS A 400 -4.72 -8.67 -27.03
C LYS A 400 -3.84 -9.39 -26.02
N ARG A 401 -3.25 -8.66 -25.06
CA ARG A 401 -2.37 -9.27 -24.03
C ARG A 401 -3.21 -9.82 -22.87
N GLU A 402 -3.04 -11.10 -22.60
CA GLU A 402 -3.69 -11.77 -21.49
C GLU A 402 -3.01 -11.43 -20.17
N GLY A 403 -3.81 -11.33 -19.08
CA GLY A 403 -3.28 -11.27 -17.73
C GLY A 403 -2.88 -12.67 -17.25
N MET A 404 -2.21 -12.75 -16.11
CA MET A 404 -1.94 -14.02 -15.46
C MET A 404 -3.20 -14.56 -14.80
N THR A 405 -3.49 -15.84 -15.00
CA THR A 405 -4.55 -16.53 -14.26
C THR A 405 -4.17 -16.64 -12.78
N GLN A 406 -5.14 -16.84 -11.91
CA GLN A 406 -4.89 -17.01 -10.47
C GLN A 406 -3.93 -18.18 -10.20
N LYS A 407 -4.07 -19.30 -10.95
CA LYS A 407 -3.17 -20.46 -10.84
C LYS A 407 -1.72 -20.07 -11.16
N GLN A 408 -1.52 -19.34 -12.26
CA GLN A 408 -0.18 -18.86 -12.65
C GLN A 408 0.40 -17.88 -11.61
N GLN A 409 -0.43 -17.02 -11.02
CA GLN A 409 0.02 -16.13 -9.95
C GLN A 409 0.49 -16.90 -8.72
N LEU A 410 -0.23 -17.92 -8.29
CA LEU A 410 0.16 -18.76 -7.15
C LEU A 410 1.44 -19.54 -7.45
N GLU A 411 1.55 -20.14 -8.64
CA GLU A 411 2.74 -20.87 -9.09
C GLU A 411 3.98 -19.95 -9.10
N GLN A 412 3.87 -18.74 -9.60
CA GLN A 412 4.98 -17.77 -9.58
C GLN A 412 5.41 -17.39 -8.17
N LEU A 413 4.45 -17.21 -7.24
CA LEU A 413 4.80 -16.93 -5.85
C LEU A 413 5.46 -18.13 -5.16
N GLU A 414 5.07 -19.34 -5.48
CA GLU A 414 5.72 -20.56 -4.96
C GLU A 414 7.15 -20.69 -5.51
N ARG A 415 7.36 -20.50 -6.80
CA ARG A 415 8.71 -20.49 -7.41
C ARG A 415 9.61 -19.43 -6.76
N PHE A 416 9.09 -18.22 -6.53
CA PHE A 416 9.83 -17.17 -5.82
C PHE A 416 10.09 -17.52 -4.34
N ARG A 417 9.14 -18.22 -3.68
CA ARG A 417 9.29 -18.69 -2.30
C ARG A 417 10.32 -19.80 -2.18
N ASN A 418 10.38 -20.69 -3.16
CA ASN A 418 11.30 -21.82 -3.18
C ASN A 418 12.72 -21.44 -3.64
N GLY A 419 12.92 -20.20 -4.12
CA GLY A 419 14.22 -19.75 -4.60
C GLY A 419 14.55 -20.18 -6.03
N GLU A 420 13.55 -20.65 -6.80
CA GLU A 420 13.70 -20.95 -8.23
C GLU A 420 13.88 -19.69 -9.06
N MET A 421 13.51 -18.54 -8.50
CA MET A 421 13.79 -17.20 -9.00
C MET A 421 14.19 -16.30 -7.84
N ASN A 422 15.10 -15.37 -8.08
CA ASN A 422 15.59 -14.41 -7.09
C ASN A 422 15.11 -12.97 -7.34
N VAL A 423 14.56 -12.67 -8.52
CA VAL A 423 13.99 -11.36 -8.84
C VAL A 423 12.56 -11.49 -9.34
N LEU A 424 11.62 -10.78 -8.71
CA LEU A 424 10.23 -10.74 -9.14
C LEU A 424 9.84 -9.29 -9.48
N VAL A 425 9.44 -9.06 -10.74
CA VAL A 425 8.98 -7.75 -11.21
C VAL A 425 7.45 -7.76 -11.25
N ALA A 426 6.82 -6.92 -10.42
CA ALA A 426 5.38 -6.96 -10.18
C ALA A 426 4.66 -5.66 -10.54
N THR A 427 3.42 -5.79 -11.06
CA THR A 427 2.50 -4.64 -11.08
C THR A 427 1.83 -4.45 -9.70
N SER A 428 1.02 -3.40 -9.58
CA SER A 428 0.26 -3.08 -8.37
C SER A 428 -0.62 -4.23 -7.83
N VAL A 429 -0.93 -5.23 -8.64
CA VAL A 429 -1.66 -6.43 -8.21
C VAL A 429 -0.87 -7.25 -7.18
N GLY A 430 0.46 -7.18 -7.22
CA GLY A 430 1.33 -7.77 -6.20
C GLY A 430 1.30 -7.04 -4.86
N GLU A 431 0.60 -5.89 -4.75
CA GLU A 431 0.52 -5.09 -3.53
C GLU A 431 -0.59 -5.55 -2.59
N GLU A 432 -1.73 -5.98 -3.14
CA GLU A 432 -2.93 -6.32 -2.39
C GLU A 432 -3.28 -7.81 -2.54
N GLY A 433 -3.43 -8.47 -1.43
CA GLY A 433 -4.13 -9.73 -1.39
C GLY A 433 -3.36 -11.00 -1.71
N LEU A 434 -2.07 -10.91 -2.02
CA LEU A 434 -1.24 -12.10 -2.20
C LEU A 434 -0.09 -12.09 -1.19
N ASP A 435 0.16 -13.24 -0.60
CA ASP A 435 1.30 -13.46 0.29
C ASP A 435 2.59 -13.52 -0.53
N VAL A 436 3.03 -12.35 -1.02
CA VAL A 436 4.32 -12.24 -1.69
C VAL A 436 5.40 -12.49 -0.65
N PRO A 437 6.29 -13.46 -0.86
CA PRO A 437 7.36 -13.77 0.07
C PRO A 437 8.22 -12.55 0.40
N SER A 438 8.84 -12.55 1.56
CA SER A 438 9.75 -11.48 1.98
C SER A 438 10.92 -11.38 1.00
N ALA A 439 11.28 -10.15 0.65
CA ALA A 439 12.45 -9.82 -0.14
C ALA A 439 13.39 -8.95 0.71
N SER A 440 14.68 -9.10 0.52
CA SER A 440 15.70 -8.29 1.22
C SER A 440 15.85 -6.90 0.60
N MET A 441 15.57 -6.79 -0.71
CA MET A 441 15.49 -5.50 -1.39
C MET A 441 14.13 -5.33 -2.07
N VAL A 442 13.51 -4.16 -1.86
CA VAL A 442 12.30 -3.75 -2.58
C VAL A 442 12.59 -2.46 -3.33
N LEU A 443 12.32 -2.46 -4.64
CA LEU A 443 12.53 -1.33 -5.51
C LEU A 443 11.20 -0.85 -6.10
N PHE A 444 10.92 0.44 -5.95
CA PHE A 444 9.79 1.10 -6.61
C PHE A 444 10.30 1.89 -7.81
N TYR A 445 9.93 1.46 -9.00
CA TYR A 445 10.33 2.11 -10.26
C TYR A 445 9.76 3.53 -10.38
N GLU A 446 8.61 3.78 -9.76
CA GLU A 446 8.01 5.10 -9.60
C GLU A 446 7.39 5.27 -8.21
N PRO A 447 7.18 6.52 -7.73
CA PRO A 447 6.52 6.79 -6.47
C PRO A 447 5.09 6.28 -6.43
N VAL A 448 4.67 5.83 -5.27
CA VAL A 448 3.33 5.27 -5.08
C VAL A 448 2.28 6.36 -4.97
N PRO A 449 1.21 6.33 -5.80
CA PRO A 449 0.21 7.39 -5.83
C PRO A 449 -0.67 7.49 -4.59
N SER A 450 -0.70 6.50 -3.71
CA SER A 450 -1.50 6.49 -2.50
C SER A 450 -0.70 6.03 -1.27
N ALA A 451 -1.02 6.59 -0.10
CA ALA A 451 -0.42 6.19 1.17
C ALA A 451 -0.68 4.70 1.49
N ILE A 452 -1.84 4.18 1.09
CA ILE A 452 -2.21 2.78 1.27
C ILE A 452 -1.19 1.87 0.58
N ARG A 453 -0.94 2.12 -0.71
CA ARG A 453 0.01 1.33 -1.51
C ARG A 453 1.43 1.44 -0.96
N ALA A 454 1.84 2.66 -0.57
CA ALA A 454 3.17 2.88 -0.01
C ALA A 454 3.39 2.05 1.26
N ILE A 455 2.43 2.05 2.19
CA ILE A 455 2.50 1.31 3.44
C ILE A 455 2.53 -0.21 3.19
N GLN A 456 1.67 -0.70 2.31
CA GLN A 456 1.59 -2.12 1.98
C GLN A 456 2.89 -2.62 1.34
N ARG A 457 3.42 -1.91 0.36
CA ARG A 457 4.66 -2.26 -0.33
C ARG A 457 5.85 -2.31 0.64
N ARG A 458 6.04 -1.28 1.46
CA ARG A 458 7.14 -1.22 2.45
C ARG A 458 7.07 -2.35 3.47
N GLY A 459 5.87 -2.77 3.86
CA GLY A 459 5.68 -3.88 4.78
C GLY A 459 6.21 -5.23 4.28
N ARG A 460 6.46 -5.39 2.98
CA ARG A 460 6.97 -6.64 2.40
C ARG A 460 8.43 -6.92 2.77
N THR A 461 9.25 -5.88 2.98
CA THR A 461 10.66 -6.02 3.35
C THR A 461 10.84 -6.25 4.85
N ALA A 462 9.96 -5.70 5.70
CA ALA A 462 10.14 -5.65 7.15
C ALA A 462 9.60 -6.86 7.93
N ARG A 463 9.19 -7.97 7.27
CA ARG A 463 8.52 -9.07 7.97
C ARG A 463 9.44 -9.93 8.84
N GLN A 464 10.74 -10.09 8.48
CA GLN A 464 11.65 -11.00 9.19
C GLN A 464 13.10 -10.53 9.31
N ARG A 465 13.60 -9.58 8.48
CA ARG A 465 14.98 -9.07 8.51
C ARG A 465 15.02 -7.62 8.09
N SER A 466 16.09 -6.89 8.47
CA SER A 466 16.34 -5.55 7.93
C SER A 466 16.52 -5.64 6.42
N GLY A 467 15.76 -4.85 5.67
CA GLY A 467 15.80 -4.85 4.23
C GLY A 467 15.92 -3.42 3.69
N SER A 468 16.40 -3.28 2.45
CA SER A 468 16.48 -2.00 1.77
C SER A 468 15.23 -1.74 0.93
N VAL A 469 14.75 -0.50 0.97
CA VAL A 469 13.66 -0.03 0.11
C VAL A 469 14.15 1.15 -0.71
N HIS A 470 14.11 1.04 -2.03
CA HIS A 470 14.52 2.09 -2.96
C HIS A 470 13.30 2.63 -3.71
N VAL A 471 13.16 3.95 -3.73
CA VAL A 471 12.10 4.64 -4.48
C VAL A 471 12.75 5.54 -5.53
N LEU A 472 12.56 5.22 -6.80
CA LEU A 472 13.08 6.04 -7.91
C LEU A 472 12.13 7.19 -8.21
N VAL A 473 12.69 8.38 -8.35
CA VAL A 473 11.95 9.62 -8.63
C VAL A 473 12.64 10.36 -9.76
N ALA A 474 12.03 10.41 -10.92
CA ALA A 474 12.52 11.23 -12.02
C ALA A 474 12.25 12.72 -11.72
N ASN A 475 13.30 13.54 -11.69
CA ASN A 475 13.19 14.96 -11.41
C ASN A 475 12.44 15.70 -12.53
N ASP A 476 11.78 16.79 -12.16
CA ASP A 476 10.99 17.64 -13.07
C ASP A 476 9.89 16.88 -13.83
N THR A 477 9.38 15.81 -13.22
CA THR A 477 8.31 14.97 -13.76
C THR A 477 7.15 14.81 -12.79
N ARG A 478 6.09 14.13 -13.24
CA ARG A 478 4.97 13.69 -12.39
C ARG A 478 5.43 12.95 -11.13
N ASP A 479 6.55 12.20 -11.18
CA ASP A 479 7.05 11.43 -10.06
C ASP A 479 7.25 12.29 -8.80
N VAL A 480 7.81 13.49 -8.96
CA VAL A 480 8.05 14.42 -7.84
C VAL A 480 6.73 14.80 -7.17
N HIS A 481 5.70 15.13 -7.97
CA HIS A 481 4.39 15.51 -7.44
C HIS A 481 3.70 14.33 -6.75
N VAL A 482 3.77 13.13 -7.35
CA VAL A 482 3.19 11.90 -6.79
C VAL A 482 3.91 11.52 -5.49
N PHE A 483 5.23 11.63 -5.45
CA PHE A 483 6.04 11.38 -4.27
C PHE A 483 5.63 12.27 -3.09
N HIS A 484 5.59 13.57 -3.29
CA HIS A 484 5.17 14.51 -2.25
C HIS A 484 3.71 14.33 -1.83
N ALA A 485 2.81 14.10 -2.79
CA ALA A 485 1.40 13.83 -2.50
C ALA A 485 1.22 12.55 -1.66
N SER A 486 1.96 11.48 -1.97
CA SER A 486 1.92 10.23 -1.21
C SER A 486 2.42 10.41 0.22
N ARG A 487 3.55 11.11 0.39
CA ARG A 487 4.13 11.44 1.71
C ARG A 487 3.18 12.29 2.55
N ASN A 488 2.60 13.32 1.94
CA ASN A 488 1.65 14.18 2.64
C ASN A 488 0.36 13.44 3.04
N LYS A 489 -0.13 12.53 2.21
CA LYS A 489 -1.29 11.67 2.54
C LYS A 489 -0.99 10.77 3.74
N GLU A 490 0.21 10.19 3.80
CA GLU A 490 0.65 9.34 4.91
C GLU A 490 0.75 10.14 6.22
N LYS A 491 1.43 11.30 6.20
CA LYS A 491 1.53 12.20 7.36
C LYS A 491 0.14 12.66 7.84
N ARG A 492 -0.75 13.04 6.93
CA ARG A 492 -2.13 13.42 7.26
C ARG A 492 -2.91 12.27 7.88
N MET A 493 -2.79 11.05 7.35
CA MET A 493 -3.45 9.87 7.92
C MET A 493 -3.04 9.67 9.39
N HIS A 494 -1.74 9.67 9.68
CA HIS A 494 -1.24 9.50 11.05
C HIS A 494 -1.71 10.64 11.97
N SER A 495 -1.71 11.88 11.51
CA SER A 495 -2.20 13.03 12.26
C SER A 495 -3.70 12.94 12.58
N VAL A 496 -4.51 12.54 11.59
CA VAL A 496 -5.96 12.35 11.79
C VAL A 496 -6.24 11.22 12.76
N LEU A 497 -5.58 10.07 12.60
CA LEU A 497 -5.74 8.92 13.51
C LEU A 497 -5.32 9.25 14.94
N ALA A 498 -4.24 10.01 15.13
CA ALA A 498 -3.81 10.45 16.46
C ALA A 498 -4.86 11.35 17.13
N ARG A 499 -5.47 12.27 16.38
CA ARG A 499 -6.55 13.13 16.90
C ARG A 499 -7.79 12.31 17.24
N MET A 500 -8.23 11.43 16.35
CA MET A 500 -9.41 10.59 16.59
C MET A 500 -9.25 9.69 17.84
N ARG A 501 -8.02 9.20 18.11
CA ARG A 501 -7.74 8.44 19.32
C ARG A 501 -7.94 9.26 20.61
N LEU A 502 -7.68 10.57 20.56
CA LEU A 502 -7.83 11.49 21.69
C LEU A 502 -9.29 11.96 21.87
N ASP A 503 -10.02 12.13 20.78
CA ASP A 503 -11.37 12.72 20.76
C ASP A 503 -12.48 11.71 21.11
N LEU A 504 -12.16 10.40 21.19
CA LEU A 504 -13.14 9.37 21.46
C LEU A 504 -13.33 9.23 22.98
N PRO A 505 -14.52 9.52 23.52
CA PRO A 505 -14.79 9.38 24.94
C PRO A 505 -14.70 7.89 25.32
N VAL A 506 -13.87 7.58 26.32
CA VAL A 506 -13.65 6.21 26.83
C VAL A 506 -14.93 5.63 27.47
N GLU A 507 -15.90 6.49 27.81
CA GLU A 507 -17.08 6.14 28.61
C GLU A 507 -18.34 5.77 27.81
N ALA A 508 -18.33 5.86 26.47
CA ALA A 508 -19.55 5.73 25.67
C ALA A 508 -19.71 4.39 24.94
N TYR A 509 -18.93 3.36 25.27
CA TYR A 509 -19.01 2.07 24.59
C TYR A 509 -19.96 1.11 25.30
N GLU A 510 -20.92 0.54 24.57
CA GLU A 510 -21.49 -0.75 24.94
C GLU A 510 -20.37 -1.79 24.88
N ILE A 511 -19.84 -2.13 26.05
CA ILE A 511 -18.83 -3.17 26.20
C ILE A 511 -19.52 -4.50 25.95
N ARG A 512 -19.10 -5.24 24.92
CA ARG A 512 -19.59 -6.59 24.62
C ARG A 512 -19.18 -7.57 25.73
N LYS A 513 -17.92 -7.47 26.15
CA LYS A 513 -17.30 -8.34 27.15
C LYS A 513 -16.24 -7.54 27.90
N GLU A 514 -16.12 -7.74 29.20
CA GLU A 514 -14.99 -7.22 29.94
C GLU A 514 -13.70 -7.79 29.32
N GLY A 515 -12.78 -6.92 28.84
CA GLY A 515 -11.55 -7.33 28.17
C GLY A 515 -10.49 -7.82 29.12
N ASN A 516 -10.86 -8.70 30.05
CA ASN A 516 -9.96 -9.19 31.10
C ASN A 516 -8.96 -10.23 30.59
N LEU A 517 -9.15 -10.76 29.36
CA LEU A 517 -8.30 -11.77 28.71
C LEU A 517 -7.96 -12.94 29.65
N LEU A 518 -8.90 -13.39 30.48
CA LEU A 518 -8.67 -14.38 31.54
C LEU A 518 -8.15 -15.72 31.00
N GLU A 519 -8.61 -16.11 29.80
CA GLU A 519 -8.23 -17.36 29.17
C GLU A 519 -6.88 -17.27 28.43
N PHE A 520 -6.32 -16.06 28.30
CA PHE A 520 -5.03 -15.84 27.68
C PHE A 520 -3.94 -15.80 28.75
N THR A 521 -3.04 -16.76 28.72
CA THR A 521 -1.88 -16.86 29.60
C THR A 521 -0.58 -16.79 28.81
N ILE A 522 0.46 -16.25 29.45
CA ILE A 522 1.79 -16.18 28.84
C ILE A 522 2.75 -17.03 29.66
N HIS A 523 3.45 -17.92 28.97
CA HIS A 523 4.50 -18.76 29.53
C HIS A 523 5.87 -18.26 29.05
N ASP A 524 6.78 -18.00 29.99
CA ASP A 524 8.18 -17.68 29.70
C ASP A 524 9.10 -18.52 30.61
N GLY A 525 9.61 -19.61 30.05
CA GLY A 525 10.27 -20.65 30.82
C GLY A 525 9.32 -21.32 31.81
N ASP A 526 9.68 -21.32 33.09
CA ASP A 526 8.89 -21.90 34.17
C ASP A 526 7.82 -20.95 34.77
N THR A 527 7.75 -19.73 34.27
CA THR A 527 6.80 -18.72 34.76
C THR A 527 5.54 -18.69 33.91
N SER A 528 4.38 -18.57 34.55
CA SER A 528 3.09 -18.36 33.90
C SER A 528 2.40 -17.16 34.52
N GLN A 529 1.88 -16.26 33.69
CA GLN A 529 1.18 -15.04 34.09
C GLN A 529 0.01 -14.75 33.17
N GLY A 530 -0.96 -13.98 33.64
CA GLY A 530 -2.08 -13.52 32.82
C GLY A 530 -1.63 -12.52 31.72
N ALA A 531 -2.38 -12.48 30.62
CA ALA A 531 -2.04 -11.61 29.49
C ALA A 531 -1.97 -10.12 29.86
N LEU A 532 -2.85 -9.63 30.73
CA LEU A 532 -2.84 -8.23 31.17
C LEU A 532 -1.69 -7.92 32.13
N GLU A 533 -1.32 -8.86 32.97
CA GLU A 533 -0.16 -8.74 33.85
C GLU A 533 1.13 -8.67 33.03
N PHE A 534 1.28 -9.56 32.06
CA PHE A 534 2.38 -9.51 31.10
C PHE A 534 2.47 -8.14 30.39
N LEU A 535 1.33 -7.60 29.92
CA LEU A 535 1.28 -6.30 29.26
C LEU A 535 1.76 -5.16 30.18
N GLN A 536 1.42 -5.21 31.48
CA GLN A 536 1.88 -4.23 32.46
C GLN A 536 3.39 -4.34 32.71
N HIS A 537 3.90 -5.56 32.89
CA HIS A 537 5.33 -5.83 33.06
C HIS A 537 6.14 -5.38 31.84
N GLU A 538 5.67 -5.68 30.63
CA GLU A 538 6.34 -5.28 29.39
C GLU A 538 6.42 -3.75 29.24
N ARG A 539 5.34 -3.03 29.56
CA ARG A 539 5.34 -1.56 29.60
C ARG A 539 6.31 -0.98 30.64
N GLN A 540 6.41 -1.59 31.82
CA GLN A 540 7.35 -1.16 32.86
C GLN A 540 8.80 -1.42 32.41
N ARG A 541 9.06 -2.58 31.84
CA ARG A 541 10.38 -2.97 31.31
C ARG A 541 10.86 -2.00 30.22
N LEU A 542 10.00 -1.64 29.28
CA LEU A 542 10.34 -0.71 28.20
C LEU A 542 10.61 0.70 28.71
N LYS A 543 9.83 1.20 29.68
CA LYS A 543 10.07 2.49 30.32
C LYS A 543 11.38 2.55 31.10
N SER A 544 11.82 1.45 31.74
CA SER A 544 13.12 1.40 32.41
C SER A 544 14.26 1.44 31.39
N ILE A 545 14.17 0.71 30.29
CA ILE A 545 15.17 0.72 29.21
C ILE A 545 15.31 2.13 28.59
N GLU A 546 14.20 2.84 28.37
CA GLU A 546 14.25 4.22 27.85
C GLU A 546 14.96 5.17 28.81
N LYS A 547 14.66 5.10 30.11
CA LYS A 547 15.36 5.90 31.12
C LYS A 547 16.85 5.61 31.17
N ASP A 548 17.24 4.33 31.10
CA ASP A 548 18.65 3.93 31.10
C ASP A 548 19.38 4.43 29.85
N ASN A 549 18.71 4.41 28.69
CA ASN A 549 19.27 4.95 27.45
C ASN A 549 19.40 6.48 27.48
N GLU A 550 18.41 7.19 28.00
CA GLU A 550 18.47 8.66 28.20
C GLU A 550 19.62 9.05 29.14
N MET A 551 19.81 8.33 30.26
CA MET A 551 20.94 8.55 31.17
C MET A 551 22.28 8.33 30.48
N LYS A 552 22.44 7.28 29.69
CA LYS A 552 23.67 7.01 28.92
C LYS A 552 23.98 8.12 27.90
N ILE A 553 22.95 8.63 27.22
CA ILE A 553 23.10 9.73 26.25
C ILE A 553 23.54 11.04 26.97
N VAL A 554 23.01 11.30 28.17
CA VAL A 554 23.41 12.44 28.99
C VAL A 554 24.85 12.29 29.46
N GLU A 555 25.24 11.12 29.97
CA GLU A 555 26.61 10.82 30.38
C GLU A 555 27.61 10.90 29.23
N GLU A 556 27.25 10.47 28.01
CA GLU A 556 28.09 10.60 26.82
C GLU A 556 28.24 12.06 26.34
N LYS A 557 27.22 12.88 26.50
CA LYS A 557 27.27 14.32 26.22
C LYS A 557 28.13 15.06 27.23
N GLU A 558 28.01 14.73 28.52
CA GLU A 558 28.84 15.31 29.58
C GLU A 558 30.33 14.92 29.45
N LYS A 559 30.63 13.72 28.96
CA LYS A 559 32.00 13.27 28.66
C LYS A 559 32.63 13.90 27.41
N LYS A 560 31.81 14.52 26.53
CA LYS A 560 32.28 15.17 25.29
C LYS A 560 32.40 16.69 25.40
N GLU A 561 32.07 17.32 26.53
CA GLU A 561 32.41 18.73 26.74
C GLU A 561 33.87 18.87 27.22
N PRO A 562 34.79 19.43 26.42
CA PRO A 562 36.12 19.74 26.88
C PRO A 562 36.06 20.95 27.82
N SER A 563 36.61 20.79 29.02
CA SER A 563 36.87 21.89 29.95
C SER A 563 37.66 23.00 29.25
N THR A 564 37.00 24.05 28.83
CA THR A 564 37.66 25.29 28.35
C THR A 564 37.39 26.39 29.34
N SER A 565 38.45 26.75 30.05
CA SER A 565 38.56 27.92 30.89
C SER A 565 38.22 29.21 30.12
N SER A 566 37.45 30.04 30.79
CA SER A 566 37.22 31.47 30.61
C SER A 566 38.19 32.25 29.71
N GLN A 567 37.67 32.79 28.60
CA GLN A 567 38.12 34.09 28.08
C GLN A 567 36.89 34.85 27.59
N THR A 568 36.66 35.98 28.27
CA THR A 568 35.68 37.01 27.99
C THR A 568 35.94 37.65 26.65
N GLN A 569 35.06 37.54 25.68
CA GLN A 569 35.03 38.44 24.53
C GLN A 569 33.62 39.05 24.34
N THR A 570 33.63 40.34 24.24
CA THR A 570 32.52 41.29 24.16
C THR A 570 31.54 41.00 23.01
N LEU A 571 30.26 40.88 23.36
CA LEU A 571 29.14 40.76 22.44
C LEU A 571 28.85 42.10 21.73
N HIS A 572 28.93 42.10 20.41
CA HIS A 572 28.22 43.08 19.58
C HIS A 572 26.78 42.60 19.33
N THR A 573 25.83 43.32 19.90
CA THR A 573 24.39 43.15 19.69
C THR A 573 24.00 43.49 18.26
N ARG A 574 23.40 42.56 17.52
CA ARG A 574 22.64 42.82 16.28
C ARG A 574 21.14 42.94 16.58
N PRO A 575 20.41 43.80 15.83
CA PRO A 575 18.98 44.06 16.10
C PRO A 575 18.11 42.84 15.71
N ARG A 576 17.07 42.60 16.52
CA ARG A 576 16.00 41.62 16.25
C ARG A 576 15.23 41.98 14.99
N GLY A 577 15.07 41.04 14.05
CA GLY A 577 14.03 41.15 13.04
C GLY A 577 14.34 40.79 11.60
N GLN A 578 15.14 39.80 11.32
CA GLN A 578 15.15 39.14 10.01
C GLN A 578 15.49 37.66 10.17
N LYS A 579 14.49 36.77 10.01
CA LYS A 579 14.72 35.35 9.86
C LYS A 579 15.25 35.08 8.46
N SER A 580 16.40 34.45 8.38
CA SER A 580 16.98 33.99 7.12
C SER A 580 16.14 32.83 6.57
N LEU A 581 15.99 32.79 5.25
CA LEU A 581 15.20 31.80 4.51
C LEU A 581 15.79 30.38 4.52
N PHE A 582 16.84 30.11 5.29
CA PHE A 582 17.64 28.88 5.24
C PHE A 582 17.73 28.09 6.56
N GLU A 583 16.94 28.42 7.57
CA GLU A 583 16.83 27.60 8.78
C GLU A 583 15.61 26.69 8.71
N PHE A 584 15.71 25.62 7.93
CA PHE A 584 14.93 24.41 8.16
C PHE A 584 15.82 23.42 8.93
N GLU A 585 15.55 23.26 10.22
CA GLU A 585 16.10 22.18 11.03
C GLU A 585 15.80 20.84 10.37
N GLU A 586 16.85 20.11 10.02
CA GLU A 586 16.77 18.69 9.63
C GLU A 586 16.36 17.86 10.84
N ASN A 587 15.08 17.48 10.91
CA ASN A 587 14.61 16.49 11.86
C ASN A 587 15.14 15.12 11.43
N SER A 588 16.16 14.61 12.13
CA SER A 588 16.82 13.32 11.91
C SER A 588 15.94 12.08 12.12
N SER A 589 14.64 12.24 12.38
CA SER A 589 13.66 11.17 12.58
C SER A 589 12.70 10.97 11.39
N ASP A 590 12.93 11.62 10.25
CA ASP A 590 12.10 11.44 9.07
C ASP A 590 12.53 10.16 8.32
N PRO A 591 11.67 9.11 8.22
CA PRO A 591 12.00 7.85 7.55
C PRO A 591 12.29 8.00 6.04
N TRP A 592 12.22 9.23 5.51
CA TRP A 592 12.45 9.58 4.12
C TRP A 592 13.82 10.23 3.86
N ASN A 593 14.67 10.39 4.86
CA ASN A 593 16.04 10.86 4.71
C ASN A 593 17.03 9.71 5.01
N PRO A 594 17.98 9.37 4.14
CA PRO A 594 18.86 10.27 3.40
C PRO A 594 18.58 10.34 1.90
N VAL A 595 18.72 11.52 1.32
CA VAL A 595 18.80 11.74 -0.12
C VAL A 595 20.22 11.39 -0.54
N LEU A 596 20.40 10.25 -1.21
CA LEU A 596 21.63 10.00 -1.96
C LEU A 596 21.58 10.84 -3.23
N ASP A 597 22.39 11.90 -3.30
CA ASP A 597 22.50 12.75 -4.47
C ASP A 597 23.23 11.95 -5.56
N GLY A 598 22.55 11.64 -6.67
CA GLY A 598 23.08 10.82 -7.78
C GLY A 598 24.33 11.37 -8.47
N ARG A 599 24.93 12.44 -7.97
CA ARG A 599 26.16 13.04 -8.49
C ARG A 599 27.44 12.24 -8.21
N GLU A 600 27.43 11.33 -7.24
CA GLU A 600 28.61 10.52 -6.92
C GLU A 600 28.74 9.23 -7.73
N ILE A 601 27.69 8.79 -8.42
CA ILE A 601 27.68 7.51 -9.15
C ILE A 601 28.24 7.63 -10.58
N ASN A 602 28.39 8.86 -11.13
CA ASN A 602 28.94 9.09 -12.47
C ASN A 602 30.45 9.40 -12.52
N ARG A 603 31.21 9.04 -11.48
CA ARG A 603 32.68 9.14 -11.48
C ARG A 603 33.35 7.79 -11.26
N GLN A 604 33.09 6.88 -12.18
CA GLN A 604 34.03 5.80 -12.52
C GLN A 604 33.83 5.41 -13.98
#